data_c6aaf69897943fc1698302016b147e33
#
_entry.id   c6aaf69897943fc1698302016b147e33
#
_cell.length_a   1.000
_cell.length_b   1.000
_cell.length_c   1.000
_cell.angle_alpha   90.00
_cell.angle_beta   90.00
_cell.angle_gamma   90.00
#
_symmetry.space_group_name_H-M   'P 1'
#
loop_
_entity.id
_entity.type
_entity.pdbx_description
1 polymer ?
#
loop_
_entity_poly.entity_id
_entity_poly.type
_entity_poly.pdbx_seq_one_letter_code
_entity_poly.pdbx_strand_id
1 'polypeptide(L)'
;MTNGQSQHSKNGRIAVLTANQPSEGNIHQWDEREIKFQVPSHFAIPDQLGTPIPPHVFTSTYFDSNDHRLGKLGITLRKRIERGRGVWQLKIPSGDYRIELEIESGSRHIPWPLLDLLPAFFRKHEPVQLGKLRTWRTGRLIQQGTLSAEITLDSVALLQEHKIISRFQELELELKKGQTEQLKDIRKTLEKAGAQTKPLQPKIFQALHLPYPLVIPALDPQASPSDHIQARLHAQITQMLFHDPGTRLGRDSEALHQMRVATRRVRALLRCSRRFWDVEWNQKMRREVGWIGSHLGEVRDWDVLLESLGQESSDLPSQEGRAFDAILNTFQEKRAVVRA
;
A
#
# COMPACT_ATOMS: atom_id res chain seq x y z
N MET A 1 36.31 -20.79 26.96
CA MET A 1 36.53 -19.32 26.99
C MET A 1 36.39 -18.81 25.58
N THR A 2 35.64 -17.75 25.43
CA THR A 2 35.37 -16.85 24.30
C THR A 2 34.10 -17.13 23.53
N ASN A 3 33.14 -16.32 23.88
CA ASN A 3 31.86 -16.06 23.24
C ASN A 3 32.03 -15.51 21.81
N GLY A 4 31.39 -16.13 20.85
CA GLY A 4 31.13 -15.58 19.55
C GLY A 4 29.66 -15.10 19.49
N GLN A 5 29.42 -13.83 19.63
CA GLN A 5 28.12 -13.22 19.45
C GLN A 5 27.75 -13.20 17.97
N SER A 6 26.72 -13.95 17.61
CA SER A 6 26.06 -13.84 16.31
C SER A 6 25.11 -12.62 16.34
N GLN A 7 25.45 -11.59 15.61
CA GLN A 7 24.53 -10.49 15.32
C GLN A 7 23.44 -10.98 14.37
N HIS A 8 22.24 -11.18 14.91
CA HIS A 8 21.04 -11.36 14.10
C HIS A 8 20.58 -9.99 13.56
N SER A 9 20.74 -9.81 12.27
CA SER A 9 20.05 -8.77 11.51
C SER A 9 18.53 -9.03 11.60
N LYS A 10 17.86 -8.28 12.42
CA LYS A 10 16.40 -8.31 12.56
C LYS A 10 15.79 -7.55 11.37
N ASN A 11 15.26 -8.27 10.39
CA ASN A 11 14.29 -7.70 9.45
C ASN A 11 13.11 -7.17 10.27
N GLY A 12 12.88 -5.84 10.19
CA GLY A 12 11.95 -5.13 11.05
C GLY A 12 10.49 -5.51 10.80
N ARG A 13 9.99 -6.45 11.56
CA ARG A 13 8.56 -6.58 11.84
C ARG A 13 8.23 -5.66 12.99
N ILE A 14 7.56 -4.54 12.72
CA ILE A 14 7.09 -3.62 13.76
C ILE A 14 5.70 -4.09 14.17
N ALA A 15 5.53 -4.48 15.42
CA ALA A 15 4.21 -4.68 16.02
C ALA A 15 3.71 -3.31 16.51
N VAL A 16 2.66 -2.79 15.90
CA VAL A 16 1.99 -1.58 16.37
C VAL A 16 0.93 -2.01 17.39
N LEU A 17 1.21 -1.73 18.67
CA LEU A 17 0.25 -1.92 19.74
C LEU A 17 -0.61 -0.67 19.86
N THR A 18 -1.90 -0.78 19.55
CA THR A 18 -2.91 0.22 19.94
C THR A 18 -3.49 -0.17 21.30
N ALA A 19 -3.43 0.75 22.26
CA ALA A 19 -3.99 0.57 23.60
C ALA A 19 -5.52 0.53 23.56
N ASN A 20 -6.13 -0.45 24.28
CA ASN A 20 -7.54 -0.55 24.64
C ASN A 20 -8.58 -0.90 23.56
N GLN A 21 -8.40 -2.04 22.87
CA GLN A 21 -9.53 -2.76 22.27
C GLN A 21 -9.34 -4.30 22.39
N PRO A 22 -10.42 -5.13 22.37
CA PRO A 22 -10.31 -6.57 22.58
C PRO A 22 -9.32 -7.18 21.58
N SER A 23 -8.58 -8.20 21.99
CA SER A 23 -7.48 -8.87 21.33
C SER A 23 -7.80 -9.33 19.89
N GLU A 24 -7.85 -8.38 18.95
CA GLU A 24 -7.70 -8.68 17.54
C GLU A 24 -6.19 -8.87 17.28
N GLY A 25 -5.84 -9.94 16.57
CA GLY A 25 -4.47 -10.45 16.42
C GLY A 25 -3.45 -9.37 16.06
N ASN A 26 -2.18 -9.68 16.32
CA ASN A 26 -1.06 -8.77 16.01
C ASN A 26 -1.04 -8.40 14.52
N ILE A 27 -0.86 -7.10 14.24
CA ILE A 27 -0.65 -6.63 12.86
C ILE A 27 0.77 -6.99 12.45
N HIS A 28 0.89 -7.76 11.38
CA HIS A 28 2.15 -7.99 10.69
C HIS A 28 2.24 -7.05 9.50
N GLN A 29 3.39 -6.40 9.34
CA GLN A 29 3.61 -5.41 8.28
C GLN A 29 4.95 -5.61 7.60
N TRP A 30 4.96 -5.53 6.27
CA TRP A 30 6.19 -5.56 5.46
C TRP A 30 6.02 -4.82 4.13
N ASP A 31 7.15 -4.61 3.44
CA ASP A 31 7.19 -4.10 2.07
C ASP A 31 7.13 -5.27 1.10
N GLU A 32 6.15 -5.23 0.23
CA GLU A 32 6.01 -6.15 -0.88
C GLU A 32 6.55 -5.51 -2.15
N ARG A 33 7.59 -6.12 -2.71
CA ARG A 33 8.14 -5.74 -4.02
C ARG A 33 7.93 -6.87 -4.98
N GLU A 34 7.08 -6.66 -5.96
CA GLU A 34 6.73 -7.68 -6.94
C GLU A 34 6.75 -7.13 -8.38
N ILE A 35 7.03 -8.02 -9.32
CA ILE A 35 6.86 -7.79 -10.76
C ILE A 35 5.78 -8.74 -11.24
N LYS A 36 4.79 -8.23 -11.95
CA LYS A 36 3.72 -9.03 -12.54
C LYS A 36 3.93 -9.26 -14.01
N PHE A 37 3.54 -10.47 -14.44
CA PHE A 37 3.63 -10.85 -15.83
C PHE A 37 2.31 -11.44 -16.31
N GLN A 38 1.98 -11.15 -17.54
CA GLN A 38 1.02 -11.91 -18.32
C GLN A 38 1.76 -13.10 -18.94
N VAL A 39 1.13 -14.26 -18.91
CA VAL A 39 1.70 -15.50 -19.45
C VAL A 39 0.70 -16.23 -20.34
N PRO A 40 1.16 -16.99 -21.35
CA PRO A 40 0.29 -17.86 -22.13
C PRO A 40 -0.26 -19.01 -21.27
N SER A 41 -1.40 -19.59 -21.68
CA SER A 41 -2.13 -20.62 -20.91
C SER A 41 -1.32 -21.87 -20.60
N HIS A 42 -0.30 -22.17 -21.39
CA HIS A 42 0.61 -23.34 -21.24
C HIS A 42 1.96 -22.97 -20.61
N PHE A 43 2.06 -21.79 -20.02
CA PHE A 43 3.33 -21.33 -19.41
C PHE A 43 3.74 -22.22 -18.24
N ALA A 44 5.02 -22.58 -18.21
CA ALA A 44 5.67 -23.25 -17.09
C ALA A 44 6.86 -22.42 -16.63
N ILE A 45 7.04 -22.32 -15.31
CA ILE A 45 8.21 -21.64 -14.73
C ILE A 45 9.45 -22.48 -15.08
N PRO A 46 10.51 -21.90 -15.69
CA PRO A 46 11.74 -22.63 -16.04
C PRO A 46 12.37 -23.34 -14.83
N ASP A 47 12.77 -24.61 -15.01
CA ASP A 47 13.26 -25.47 -13.91
C ASP A 47 14.54 -24.97 -13.26
N GLN A 48 15.38 -24.24 -14.00
CA GLN A 48 16.60 -23.65 -13.47
C GLN A 48 16.37 -22.47 -12.50
N LEU A 49 15.13 -21.97 -12.38
CA LEU A 49 14.80 -20.85 -11.51
C LEU A 49 14.41 -21.30 -10.09
N GLY A 50 15.37 -21.83 -9.33
CA GLY A 50 15.18 -22.17 -7.92
C GLY A 50 14.50 -23.52 -7.68
N THR A 51 14.03 -23.77 -6.46
CA THR A 51 13.41 -25.02 -5.99
C THR A 51 11.89 -24.92 -6.00
N PRO A 52 11.16 -26.00 -6.41
CA PRO A 52 9.70 -26.00 -6.38
C PRO A 52 9.15 -25.77 -4.97
N ILE A 53 8.08 -24.99 -4.85
CA ILE A 53 7.27 -24.90 -3.63
C ILE A 53 6.03 -25.79 -3.77
N PRO A 54 5.54 -26.38 -2.68
CA PRO A 54 4.36 -27.25 -2.73
C PRO A 54 3.14 -26.49 -3.26
N PRO A 55 2.41 -27.04 -4.25
CA PRO A 55 1.18 -26.43 -4.74
C PRO A 55 0.16 -26.28 -3.61
N HIS A 56 -0.58 -25.19 -3.63
CA HIS A 56 -1.63 -24.94 -2.66
C HIS A 56 -2.80 -24.12 -3.21
N VAL A 57 -3.93 -24.21 -2.54
CA VAL A 57 -5.17 -23.52 -2.92
C VAL A 57 -5.59 -22.61 -1.79
N PHE A 58 -5.99 -21.40 -2.15
CA PHE A 58 -6.60 -20.45 -1.23
C PHE A 58 -7.76 -19.70 -1.88
N THR A 59 -8.61 -19.14 -1.04
CA THR A 59 -9.73 -18.30 -1.47
C THR A 59 -9.57 -16.90 -0.90
N SER A 60 -9.72 -15.88 -1.73
CA SER A 60 -9.68 -14.47 -1.34
C SER A 60 -11.00 -13.79 -1.62
N THR A 61 -11.63 -13.24 -0.59
CA THR A 61 -12.82 -12.39 -0.70
C THR A 61 -12.36 -10.94 -0.60
N TYR A 62 -12.68 -10.14 -1.62
CA TYR A 62 -12.26 -8.74 -1.72
C TYR A 62 -13.41 -7.82 -1.31
N PHE A 63 -13.04 -6.68 -0.70
CA PHE A 63 -13.96 -5.67 -0.22
C PHE A 63 -13.55 -4.30 -0.71
N ASP A 64 -14.54 -3.46 -1.04
CA ASP A 64 -14.34 -2.09 -1.48
C ASP A 64 -15.60 -1.26 -1.18
N SER A 65 -15.60 0.03 -1.51
CA SER A 65 -16.82 0.82 -1.61
C SER A 65 -17.60 0.46 -2.89
N ASN A 66 -18.89 0.78 -2.94
CA ASN A 66 -19.74 0.52 -4.11
C ASN A 66 -19.19 1.13 -5.41
N ASP A 67 -18.48 2.24 -5.32
CA ASP A 67 -17.87 2.94 -6.45
C ASP A 67 -16.37 2.64 -6.63
N HIS A 68 -15.88 1.56 -6.00
CA HIS A 68 -14.52 1.01 -6.16
C HIS A 68 -13.40 2.00 -5.82
N ARG A 69 -13.52 2.76 -4.74
CA ARG A 69 -12.55 3.80 -4.37
C ARG A 69 -11.18 3.26 -4.01
N LEU A 70 -11.13 2.13 -3.29
CA LEU A 70 -9.86 1.49 -2.95
C LEU A 70 -9.14 1.01 -4.20
N GLY A 71 -9.82 0.20 -4.99
CA GLY A 71 -9.24 -0.43 -6.17
C GLY A 71 -8.80 0.57 -7.23
N LYS A 72 -9.53 1.67 -7.43
CA LYS A 72 -9.14 2.77 -8.33
C LYS A 72 -7.78 3.38 -7.98
N LEU A 73 -7.37 3.31 -6.72
CA LEU A 73 -6.07 3.76 -6.23
C LEU A 73 -5.07 2.62 -5.99
N GLY A 74 -5.40 1.39 -6.43
CA GLY A 74 -4.53 0.23 -6.27
C GLY A 74 -4.51 -0.35 -4.87
N ILE A 75 -5.33 0.18 -3.96
CA ILE A 75 -5.48 -0.34 -2.60
C ILE A 75 -6.37 -1.58 -2.65
N THR A 76 -6.00 -2.65 -1.95
CA THR A 76 -6.83 -3.84 -1.85
C THR A 76 -7.04 -4.26 -0.41
N LEU A 77 -8.30 -4.51 -0.05
CA LEU A 77 -8.71 -5.08 1.22
C LEU A 77 -9.34 -6.45 0.94
N ARG A 78 -8.78 -7.50 1.55
CA ARG A 78 -9.28 -8.86 1.33
C ARG A 78 -9.17 -9.74 2.57
N LYS A 79 -10.01 -10.75 2.63
CA LYS A 79 -9.85 -11.90 3.52
C LYS A 79 -9.39 -13.10 2.71
N ARG A 80 -8.19 -13.61 3.01
CA ARG A 80 -7.66 -14.86 2.45
C ARG A 80 -7.95 -16.00 3.42
N ILE A 81 -8.44 -17.10 2.88
CA ILE A 81 -8.64 -18.35 3.63
C ILE A 81 -7.80 -19.44 2.96
N GLU A 82 -6.91 -20.04 3.74
CA GLU A 82 -6.06 -21.13 3.31
C GLU A 82 -5.99 -22.19 4.42
N ARG A 83 -6.26 -23.47 4.07
CA ARG A 83 -6.25 -24.59 5.02
C ARG A 83 -7.06 -24.30 6.32
N GLY A 84 -8.17 -23.62 6.19
CA GLY A 84 -9.04 -23.25 7.32
C GLY A 84 -8.60 -22.01 8.12
N ARG A 85 -7.41 -21.46 7.86
CA ARG A 85 -6.94 -20.23 8.52
C ARG A 85 -7.37 -19.01 7.71
N GLY A 86 -7.88 -18.00 8.41
CA GLY A 86 -8.30 -16.73 7.81
C GLY A 86 -7.31 -15.61 8.12
N VAL A 87 -6.89 -14.87 7.10
CA VAL A 87 -6.00 -13.72 7.21
C VAL A 87 -6.64 -12.54 6.49
N TRP A 88 -6.82 -11.43 7.19
CA TRP A 88 -7.19 -10.16 6.59
C TRP A 88 -5.93 -9.45 6.09
N GLN A 89 -6.00 -8.95 4.88
CA GLN A 89 -4.87 -8.30 4.22
C GLN A 89 -5.30 -6.96 3.64
N LEU A 90 -4.52 -5.92 3.94
CA LEU A 90 -4.62 -4.60 3.34
C LEU A 90 -3.30 -4.30 2.63
N LYS A 91 -3.36 -4.02 1.32
CA LYS A 91 -2.19 -3.62 0.53
C LYS A 91 -2.36 -2.18 0.08
N ILE A 92 -1.40 -1.34 0.42
CA ILE A 92 -1.38 0.10 0.12
C ILE A 92 -0.20 0.38 -0.79
N PRO A 93 -0.38 0.95 -1.99
CA PRO A 93 0.73 1.37 -2.85
C PRO A 93 1.60 2.44 -2.18
N SER A 94 2.92 2.32 -2.32
CA SER A 94 3.90 3.27 -1.82
C SER A 94 5.12 3.30 -2.75
N GLY A 95 5.17 4.26 -3.68
CA GLY A 95 6.24 4.33 -4.67
C GLY A 95 6.35 3.07 -5.55
N ASP A 96 7.49 2.39 -5.49
CA ASP A 96 7.83 1.18 -6.26
C ASP A 96 7.50 -0.14 -5.53
N TYR A 97 6.91 -0.06 -4.33
CA TYR A 97 6.51 -1.20 -3.52
C TYR A 97 5.08 -1.03 -3.00
N ARG A 98 4.57 -2.02 -2.30
CA ARG A 98 3.31 -1.94 -1.55
C ARG A 98 3.56 -2.25 -0.08
N ILE A 99 2.94 -1.50 0.80
CA ILE A 99 2.86 -1.83 2.22
C ILE A 99 1.76 -2.88 2.36
N GLU A 100 2.11 -4.06 2.83
CA GLU A 100 1.15 -5.12 3.17
C GLU A 100 0.97 -5.21 4.67
N LEU A 101 -0.28 -5.17 5.10
CA LEU A 101 -0.70 -5.35 6.49
C LEU A 101 -1.52 -6.61 6.58
N GLU A 102 -1.19 -7.48 7.53
CA GLU A 102 -1.92 -8.72 7.79
C GLU A 102 -2.37 -8.83 9.24
N ILE A 103 -3.60 -9.32 9.41
CA ILE A 103 -4.15 -9.69 10.71
C ILE A 103 -4.74 -11.10 10.58
N GLU A 104 -4.18 -12.05 11.32
CA GLU A 104 -4.77 -13.39 11.40
C GLU A 104 -6.05 -13.32 12.24
N SER A 105 -7.18 -13.66 11.64
CA SER A 105 -8.49 -13.62 12.29
C SER A 105 -9.47 -14.58 11.65
N GLY A 106 -10.15 -15.36 12.50
CA GLY A 106 -11.29 -16.18 12.11
C GLY A 106 -12.57 -15.37 11.84
N SER A 107 -12.64 -14.12 12.34
CA SER A 107 -13.80 -13.24 12.22
C SER A 107 -14.20 -13.00 10.76
N ARG A 108 -15.52 -12.90 10.52
CA ARG A 108 -16.06 -12.46 9.22
C ARG A 108 -16.01 -10.93 9.07
N HIS A 109 -15.90 -10.21 10.18
CA HIS A 109 -15.81 -8.75 10.18
C HIS A 109 -14.38 -8.30 9.90
N ILE A 110 -14.25 -7.19 9.20
CA ILE A 110 -12.97 -6.57 8.92
C ILE A 110 -12.41 -6.04 10.25
N PRO A 111 -11.15 -6.39 10.61
CA PRO A 111 -10.52 -5.89 11.82
C PRO A 111 -10.48 -4.36 11.85
N TRP A 112 -10.83 -3.79 13.01
CA TRP A 112 -10.83 -2.34 13.20
C TRP A 112 -9.52 -1.66 12.82
N PRO A 113 -8.32 -2.20 13.14
CA PRO A 113 -7.08 -1.52 12.78
C PRO A 113 -6.86 -1.35 11.28
N LEU A 114 -7.47 -2.20 10.43
CA LEU A 114 -7.45 -2.03 8.98
C LEU A 114 -8.50 -1.01 8.51
N LEU A 115 -9.67 -0.97 9.15
CA LEU A 115 -10.73 0.01 8.82
C LEU A 115 -10.31 1.44 9.19
N ASP A 116 -9.59 1.59 10.30
CA ASP A 116 -9.12 2.89 10.79
C ASP A 116 -8.15 3.59 9.83
N LEU A 117 -7.52 2.83 8.94
CA LEU A 117 -6.70 3.37 7.85
C LEU A 117 -7.52 3.83 6.63
N LEU A 118 -8.84 3.55 6.58
CA LEU A 118 -9.65 3.68 5.38
C LEU A 118 -10.90 4.57 5.51
N PRO A 119 -11.05 5.46 6.51
CA PRO A 119 -12.29 6.21 6.72
C PRO A 119 -12.60 7.15 5.55
N ALA A 120 -11.60 7.68 4.85
CA ALA A 120 -11.79 8.54 3.69
C ALA A 120 -12.47 7.82 2.51
N PHE A 121 -12.33 6.49 2.44
CA PHE A 121 -12.88 5.66 1.37
C PHE A 121 -14.31 5.21 1.66
N PHE A 122 -14.57 4.76 2.88
CA PHE A 122 -15.89 4.25 3.24
C PHE A 122 -16.82 5.34 3.74
N ARG A 123 -16.30 6.39 4.40
CA ARG A 123 -17.08 7.50 4.98
C ARG A 123 -18.15 6.95 5.93
N LYS A 124 -19.45 7.10 5.55
CA LYS A 124 -20.61 6.59 6.29
C LYS A 124 -21.16 5.26 5.75
N HIS A 125 -20.48 4.66 4.78
CA HIS A 125 -20.92 3.44 4.12
C HIS A 125 -20.10 2.25 4.61
N GLU A 126 -20.74 1.10 4.72
CA GLU A 126 -20.05 -0.16 5.00
C GLU A 126 -19.29 -0.65 3.77
N PRO A 127 -18.11 -1.30 3.98
CA PRO A 127 -17.44 -2.02 2.91
C PRO A 127 -18.32 -3.11 2.32
N VAL A 128 -18.40 -3.18 1.00
CA VAL A 128 -19.16 -4.22 0.28
C VAL A 128 -18.24 -5.28 -0.28
N GLN A 129 -18.71 -6.51 -0.36
CA GLN A 129 -17.99 -7.58 -1.03
C GLN A 129 -17.96 -7.30 -2.54
N LEU A 130 -16.77 -7.10 -3.08
CA LEU A 130 -16.54 -6.86 -4.50
C LEU A 130 -16.56 -8.16 -5.32
N GLY A 131 -15.95 -9.22 -4.78
CA GLY A 131 -15.89 -10.51 -5.43
C GLY A 131 -15.07 -11.52 -4.66
N LYS A 132 -15.09 -12.77 -5.13
CA LYS A 132 -14.40 -13.90 -4.52
C LYS A 132 -13.56 -14.63 -5.56
N LEU A 133 -12.27 -14.77 -5.28
CA LEU A 133 -11.32 -15.47 -6.13
C LEU A 133 -10.86 -16.76 -5.45
N ARG A 134 -10.81 -17.85 -6.20
CA ARG A 134 -10.14 -19.09 -5.83
C ARG A 134 -8.85 -19.18 -6.64
N THR A 135 -7.74 -19.35 -5.97
CA THR A 135 -6.42 -19.40 -6.60
C THR A 135 -5.77 -20.73 -6.32
N TRP A 136 -5.32 -21.40 -7.38
CA TRP A 136 -4.34 -22.49 -7.32
C TRP A 136 -2.98 -21.87 -7.59
N ARG A 137 -2.07 -21.97 -6.65
CA ARG A 137 -0.72 -21.44 -6.72
C ARG A 137 0.29 -22.55 -6.85
N THR A 138 1.15 -22.46 -7.85
CA THR A 138 2.42 -23.20 -7.96
C THR A 138 3.55 -22.18 -7.96
N GLY A 139 4.78 -22.62 -7.70
CA GLY A 139 5.87 -21.65 -7.72
C GLY A 139 7.23 -22.25 -7.46
N ARG A 140 8.23 -21.37 -7.40
CA ARG A 140 9.63 -21.72 -7.11
C ARG A 140 10.25 -20.68 -6.18
N LEU A 141 11.04 -21.16 -5.24
CA LEU A 141 11.81 -20.32 -4.32
C LEU A 141 13.26 -20.22 -4.84
N ILE A 142 13.72 -19.00 -5.00
CA ILE A 142 15.10 -18.68 -5.38
C ILE A 142 15.85 -18.24 -4.13
N GLN A 143 16.99 -18.87 -3.87
CA GLN A 143 17.92 -18.50 -2.80
C GLN A 143 19.33 -18.49 -3.38
N GLN A 144 19.91 -17.29 -3.54
CA GLN A 144 21.24 -17.09 -4.13
C GLN A 144 21.98 -16.01 -3.34
N GLY A 145 22.94 -16.40 -2.51
CA GLY A 145 23.67 -15.47 -1.64
C GLY A 145 22.73 -14.68 -0.72
N THR A 146 22.67 -13.38 -0.89
CA THR A 146 21.77 -12.48 -0.13
C THR A 146 20.36 -12.38 -0.70
N LEU A 147 20.14 -12.85 -1.94
CA LEU A 147 18.86 -12.82 -2.62
C LEU A 147 17.96 -13.96 -2.16
N SER A 148 16.74 -13.62 -1.77
CA SER A 148 15.61 -14.54 -1.67
C SER A 148 14.44 -13.96 -2.45
N ALA A 149 13.93 -14.70 -3.44
CA ALA A 149 12.80 -14.30 -4.26
C ALA A 149 11.86 -15.49 -4.48
N GLU A 150 10.59 -15.20 -4.68
CA GLU A 150 9.57 -16.21 -4.97
C GLU A 150 8.95 -15.93 -6.34
N ILE A 151 8.92 -16.96 -7.18
CA ILE A 151 8.17 -16.93 -8.44
C ILE A 151 6.89 -17.74 -8.21
N THR A 152 5.73 -17.12 -8.41
CA THR A 152 4.44 -17.81 -8.29
C THR A 152 3.64 -17.72 -9.59
N LEU A 153 3.10 -18.85 -9.99
CA LEU A 153 2.15 -18.99 -11.09
C LEU A 153 0.79 -19.29 -10.51
N ASP A 154 -0.11 -18.32 -10.61
CA ASP A 154 -1.46 -18.37 -10.08
C ASP A 154 -2.48 -18.68 -11.18
N SER A 155 -3.19 -19.81 -11.03
CA SER A 155 -4.42 -20.07 -11.78
C SER A 155 -5.60 -19.56 -10.97
N VAL A 156 -6.16 -18.43 -11.40
CA VAL A 156 -7.19 -17.68 -10.67
C VAL A 156 -8.56 -17.93 -11.29
N ALA A 157 -9.55 -18.25 -10.46
CA ALA A 157 -10.95 -18.38 -10.85
C ALA A 157 -11.82 -17.37 -10.09
N LEU A 158 -12.62 -16.59 -10.81
CA LEU A 158 -13.67 -15.75 -10.23
C LEU A 158 -14.88 -16.63 -9.88
N LEU A 159 -15.33 -16.52 -8.64
CA LEU A 159 -16.48 -17.24 -8.13
C LEU A 159 -17.67 -16.29 -7.96
N GLN A 160 -18.80 -16.66 -8.51
CA GLN A 160 -20.11 -16.08 -8.19
C GLN A 160 -20.96 -17.18 -7.55
N GLU A 161 -21.37 -16.97 -6.32
CA GLU A 161 -21.95 -18.04 -5.49
C GLU A 161 -21.00 -19.25 -5.40
N HIS A 162 -21.29 -20.35 -6.08
CA HIS A 162 -20.47 -21.57 -6.14
C HIS A 162 -19.95 -21.88 -7.55
N LYS A 163 -20.26 -21.02 -8.55
CA LYS A 163 -19.90 -21.24 -9.95
C LYS A 163 -18.66 -20.45 -10.34
N ILE A 164 -17.85 -21.03 -11.20
CA ILE A 164 -16.70 -20.33 -11.81
C ILE A 164 -17.23 -19.54 -13.01
N ILE A 165 -17.03 -18.23 -12.99
CA ILE A 165 -17.47 -17.31 -14.05
C ILE A 165 -16.37 -17.03 -15.06
N SER A 166 -15.13 -16.86 -14.57
CA SER A 166 -13.97 -16.61 -15.42
C SER A 166 -12.71 -17.23 -14.84
N ARG A 167 -11.68 -17.40 -15.70
CA ARG A 167 -10.36 -17.87 -15.29
C ARG A 167 -9.28 -17.09 -16.01
N PHE A 168 -8.16 -16.87 -15.32
CA PHE A 168 -6.94 -16.34 -15.93
C PHE A 168 -5.71 -16.86 -15.18
N GLN A 169 -4.54 -16.68 -15.80
CA GLN A 169 -3.26 -16.95 -15.16
C GLN A 169 -2.48 -15.67 -14.96
N GLU A 170 -1.74 -15.62 -13.87
CA GLU A 170 -0.85 -14.52 -13.54
C GLU A 170 0.44 -15.08 -12.95
N LEU A 171 1.57 -14.60 -13.45
CA LEU A 171 2.87 -14.89 -12.90
C LEU A 171 3.35 -13.68 -12.08
N GLU A 172 3.86 -13.93 -10.88
CA GLU A 172 4.44 -12.91 -10.01
C GLU A 172 5.87 -13.30 -9.64
N LEU A 173 6.76 -12.33 -9.65
CA LEU A 173 8.13 -12.44 -9.12
C LEU A 173 8.22 -11.48 -7.94
N GLU A 174 8.29 -12.02 -6.73
CA GLU A 174 8.31 -11.25 -5.48
C GLU A 174 9.69 -11.32 -4.82
N LEU A 175 10.22 -10.18 -4.44
CA LEU A 175 11.43 -10.05 -3.66
C LEU A 175 11.13 -10.28 -2.18
N LYS A 176 11.69 -11.32 -1.58
CA LYS A 176 11.56 -11.59 -0.14
C LYS A 176 12.74 -11.02 0.66
N LYS A 177 13.94 -11.01 0.08
CA LYS A 177 15.15 -10.45 0.70
C LYS A 177 16.16 -10.08 -0.40
N GLY A 178 16.92 -9.01 -0.19
CA GLY A 178 17.91 -8.53 -1.15
C GLY A 178 17.51 -7.19 -1.77
N GLN A 179 18.03 -6.93 -2.96
CA GLN A 179 17.81 -5.68 -3.71
C GLN A 179 17.04 -5.96 -5.00
N THR A 180 16.21 -5.01 -5.43
CA THR A 180 15.37 -5.13 -6.63
C THR A 180 16.19 -5.38 -7.90
N GLU A 181 17.40 -4.83 -7.97
CA GLU A 181 18.34 -4.99 -9.09
C GLU A 181 18.71 -6.46 -9.35
N GLN A 182 18.74 -7.27 -8.29
CA GLN A 182 19.05 -8.70 -8.37
C GLN A 182 17.95 -9.50 -9.08
N LEU A 183 16.74 -8.98 -9.18
CA LEU A 183 15.63 -9.61 -9.93
C LEU A 183 15.78 -9.49 -11.45
N LYS A 184 16.71 -8.65 -11.94
CA LYS A 184 16.83 -8.31 -13.37
C LYS A 184 17.09 -9.52 -14.26
N ASP A 185 17.97 -10.42 -13.85
CA ASP A 185 18.31 -11.61 -14.67
C ASP A 185 17.22 -12.70 -14.58
N ILE A 186 16.58 -12.83 -13.43
CA ILE A 186 15.41 -13.68 -13.25
C ILE A 186 14.28 -13.20 -14.17
N ARG A 187 13.99 -11.90 -14.16
CA ARG A 187 13.01 -11.28 -15.03
C ARG A 187 13.30 -11.56 -16.50
N LYS A 188 14.55 -11.37 -16.98
CA LYS A 188 14.93 -11.65 -18.36
C LYS A 188 14.73 -13.12 -18.71
N THR A 189 15.01 -14.03 -17.79
CA THR A 189 14.81 -15.47 -18.01
C THR A 189 13.33 -15.81 -18.17
N LEU A 190 12.46 -15.20 -17.36
CA LEU A 190 11.01 -15.36 -17.47
C LEU A 190 10.50 -14.76 -18.79
N GLU A 191 10.99 -13.59 -19.19
CA GLU A 191 10.64 -12.96 -20.46
C GLU A 191 11.05 -13.80 -21.68
N LYS A 192 12.25 -14.40 -21.64
CA LYS A 192 12.71 -15.36 -22.68
C LYS A 192 11.84 -16.63 -22.74
N ALA A 193 11.23 -17.03 -21.61
CA ALA A 193 10.30 -18.14 -21.56
C ALA A 193 8.89 -17.77 -22.03
N GLY A 194 8.63 -16.53 -22.40
CA GLY A 194 7.35 -16.05 -22.94
C GLY A 194 6.49 -15.23 -21.96
N ALA A 195 7.00 -14.92 -20.78
CA ALA A 195 6.31 -14.01 -19.88
C ALA A 195 6.44 -12.55 -20.37
N GLN A 196 5.38 -11.77 -20.25
CA GLN A 196 5.37 -10.35 -20.60
C GLN A 196 5.06 -9.51 -19.37
N THR A 197 5.97 -8.59 -19.01
CA THR A 197 5.75 -7.67 -17.90
C THR A 197 4.48 -6.85 -18.12
N LYS A 198 3.65 -6.75 -17.09
CA LYS A 198 2.41 -5.95 -17.10
C LYS A 198 2.36 -5.01 -15.89
N PRO A 199 1.51 -3.95 -15.96
CA PRO A 199 1.26 -3.10 -14.81
C PRO A 199 0.75 -3.88 -13.58
N LEU A 200 1.03 -3.37 -12.38
CA LEU A 200 0.56 -3.93 -11.11
C LEU A 200 -0.95 -3.69 -10.94
N GLN A 201 -1.77 -4.50 -11.58
CA GLN A 201 -3.23 -4.46 -11.42
C GLN A 201 -3.67 -5.43 -10.31
N PRO A 202 -4.61 -5.04 -9.42
CA PRO A 202 -5.21 -5.98 -8.47
C PRO A 202 -5.92 -7.13 -9.19
N LYS A 203 -5.71 -8.38 -8.73
CA LYS A 203 -6.30 -9.59 -9.34
C LYS A 203 -7.82 -9.51 -9.49
N ILE A 204 -8.51 -8.92 -8.50
CA ILE A 204 -9.96 -8.77 -8.53
C ILE A 204 -10.40 -7.82 -9.64
N PHE A 205 -9.66 -6.74 -9.92
CA PHE A 205 -9.96 -5.81 -11.00
C PHE A 205 -9.76 -6.46 -12.37
N GLN A 206 -8.71 -7.29 -12.51
CA GLN A 206 -8.52 -8.10 -13.71
C GLN A 206 -9.66 -9.10 -13.90
N ALA A 207 -10.05 -9.81 -12.83
CA ALA A 207 -11.11 -10.82 -12.88
C ALA A 207 -12.48 -10.24 -13.26
N LEU A 208 -12.78 -9.03 -12.78
CA LEU A 208 -14.05 -8.33 -13.04
C LEU A 208 -13.99 -7.40 -14.24
N HIS A 209 -12.87 -7.36 -14.98
CA HIS A 209 -12.64 -6.46 -16.12
C HIS A 209 -12.88 -4.97 -15.76
N LEU A 210 -12.54 -4.57 -14.52
CA LEU A 210 -12.67 -3.19 -14.08
C LEU A 210 -11.51 -2.35 -14.60
N PRO A 211 -11.75 -1.06 -14.93
CA PRO A 211 -10.70 -0.18 -15.40
C PRO A 211 -9.65 0.07 -14.31
N TYR A 212 -8.37 -0.06 -14.70
CA TYR A 212 -7.23 0.20 -13.82
C TYR A 212 -5.97 0.49 -14.66
N PRO A 213 -5.09 1.44 -14.27
CA PRO A 213 -5.29 2.42 -13.21
C PRO A 213 -6.43 3.39 -13.53
N LEU A 214 -6.84 4.20 -12.54
CA LEU A 214 -7.78 5.30 -12.80
C LEU A 214 -7.10 6.29 -13.76
N VAL A 215 -7.43 6.18 -15.03
CA VAL A 215 -6.96 7.13 -16.03
C VAL A 215 -7.84 8.38 -15.91
N ILE A 216 -7.23 9.48 -15.47
CA ILE A 216 -7.85 10.79 -15.64
C ILE A 216 -7.61 11.18 -17.10
N PRO A 217 -8.66 11.23 -17.95
CA PRO A 217 -8.48 11.55 -19.35
C PRO A 217 -7.74 12.89 -19.49
N ALA A 218 -6.77 12.92 -20.40
CA ALA A 218 -6.20 14.20 -20.79
C ALA A 218 -7.31 15.05 -21.39
N LEU A 219 -7.51 16.24 -20.86
CA LEU A 219 -8.49 17.17 -21.42
C LEU A 219 -7.99 17.70 -22.76
N ASP A 220 -8.94 17.89 -23.67
CA ASP A 220 -8.70 18.64 -24.90
C ASP A 220 -8.14 20.01 -24.50
N PRO A 221 -7.02 20.48 -25.09
CA PRO A 221 -6.53 21.86 -24.89
C PRO A 221 -7.57 22.94 -25.12
N GLN A 222 -8.59 22.67 -25.93
CA GLN A 222 -9.73 23.57 -26.22
C GLN A 222 -10.91 23.41 -25.22
N ALA A 223 -10.81 22.52 -24.24
CA ALA A 223 -11.83 22.38 -23.21
C ALA A 223 -11.99 23.68 -22.41
N SER A 224 -13.17 23.87 -21.80
CA SER A 224 -13.43 25.09 -21.05
C SER A 224 -12.46 25.27 -19.87
N PRO A 225 -12.16 26.50 -19.45
CA PRO A 225 -11.37 26.75 -18.25
C PRO A 225 -11.94 26.07 -17.01
N SER A 226 -13.27 25.94 -16.92
CA SER A 226 -13.96 25.22 -15.84
C SER A 226 -13.58 23.74 -15.82
N ASP A 227 -13.55 23.08 -16.98
CA ASP A 227 -13.19 21.66 -17.08
C ASP A 227 -11.74 21.41 -16.68
N HIS A 228 -10.84 22.30 -17.11
CA HIS A 228 -9.42 22.24 -16.70
C HIS A 228 -9.25 22.41 -15.19
N ILE A 229 -9.97 23.34 -14.57
CA ILE A 229 -9.95 23.57 -13.12
C ILE A 229 -10.48 22.34 -12.39
N GLN A 230 -11.62 21.79 -12.83
CA GLN A 230 -12.22 20.60 -12.22
C GLN A 230 -11.28 19.39 -12.31
N ALA A 231 -10.67 19.15 -13.47
CA ALA A 231 -9.73 18.05 -13.65
C ALA A 231 -8.50 18.21 -12.74
N ARG A 232 -7.95 19.42 -12.63
CA ARG A 232 -6.82 19.70 -11.73
C ARG A 232 -7.20 19.53 -10.27
N LEU A 233 -8.39 19.97 -9.87
CA LEU A 233 -8.89 19.79 -8.51
C LEU A 233 -9.08 18.29 -8.21
N HIS A 234 -9.71 17.56 -9.12
CA HIS A 234 -9.91 16.11 -9.00
C HIS A 234 -8.57 15.37 -8.85
N ALA A 235 -7.55 15.73 -9.66
CA ALA A 235 -6.23 15.13 -9.58
C ALA A 235 -5.59 15.35 -8.19
N GLN A 236 -5.69 16.54 -7.61
CA GLN A 236 -5.13 16.80 -6.28
C GLN A 236 -5.92 16.10 -5.16
N ILE A 237 -7.25 16.02 -5.26
CA ILE A 237 -8.07 15.26 -4.31
C ILE A 237 -7.71 13.76 -4.39
N THR A 238 -7.50 13.24 -5.59
CA THR A 238 -7.03 11.85 -5.80
C THR A 238 -5.68 11.62 -5.12
N GLN A 239 -4.74 12.57 -5.20
CA GLN A 239 -3.47 12.49 -4.49
C GLN A 239 -3.66 12.52 -2.95
N MET A 240 -4.54 13.37 -2.43
CA MET A 240 -4.86 13.35 -1.00
C MET A 240 -5.38 11.98 -0.55
N LEU A 241 -6.34 11.41 -1.28
CA LEU A 241 -6.89 10.09 -0.99
C LEU A 241 -5.83 8.98 -1.11
N PHE A 242 -4.97 9.05 -2.12
CA PHE A 242 -3.90 8.07 -2.32
C PHE A 242 -2.93 8.00 -1.13
N HIS A 243 -2.60 9.15 -0.55
CA HIS A 243 -1.66 9.26 0.57
C HIS A 243 -2.31 9.16 1.96
N ASP A 244 -3.67 9.19 2.06
CA ASP A 244 -4.38 9.15 3.36
C ASP A 244 -4.05 7.89 4.19
N PRO A 245 -4.09 6.64 3.64
CA PRO A 245 -3.79 5.47 4.46
C PRO A 245 -2.34 5.42 4.91
N GLY A 246 -1.38 5.81 4.07
CA GLY A 246 0.04 5.89 4.44
C GLY A 246 0.29 6.95 5.50
N THR A 247 -0.39 8.10 5.42
CA THR A 247 -0.36 9.16 6.42
C THR A 247 -0.88 8.65 7.76
N ARG A 248 -2.01 7.94 7.80
CA ARG A 248 -2.57 7.35 9.02
C ARG A 248 -1.69 6.25 9.60
N LEU A 249 -1.14 5.40 8.75
CA LEU A 249 -0.21 4.35 9.15
C LEU A 249 1.06 4.91 9.80
N GLY A 250 1.54 6.04 9.29
CA GLY A 250 2.61 6.78 9.93
C GLY A 250 4.00 6.17 9.88
N ARG A 251 4.21 5.28 8.95
CA ARG A 251 5.45 4.54 8.81
C ARG A 251 6.60 5.39 8.29
N ASP A 252 6.31 6.22 7.33
CA ASP A 252 7.27 7.15 6.74
C ASP A 252 6.67 8.56 6.65
N SER A 253 7.54 9.54 6.50
CA SER A 253 7.15 10.94 6.40
C SER A 253 6.71 11.35 4.99
N GLU A 254 6.93 10.50 3.98
CA GLU A 254 6.68 10.86 2.58
C GLU A 254 5.18 10.90 2.26
N ALA A 255 4.39 9.93 2.77
CA ALA A 255 2.94 9.94 2.58
C ALA A 255 2.31 11.22 3.16
N LEU A 256 2.72 11.60 4.38
CA LEU A 256 2.30 12.85 5.02
C LEU A 256 2.74 14.07 4.22
N HIS A 257 3.98 14.10 3.74
CA HIS A 257 4.50 15.19 2.91
C HIS A 257 3.67 15.37 1.63
N GLN A 258 3.43 14.31 0.89
CA GLN A 258 2.67 14.35 -0.35
C GLN A 258 1.20 14.73 -0.12
N MET A 259 0.57 14.23 0.94
CA MET A 259 -0.78 14.63 1.34
C MET A 259 -0.84 16.14 1.65
N ARG A 260 0.15 16.68 2.38
CA ARG A 260 0.27 18.12 2.66
C ARG A 260 0.46 18.94 1.38
N VAL A 261 1.31 18.48 0.45
CA VAL A 261 1.51 19.14 -0.85
C VAL A 261 0.20 19.18 -1.64
N ALA A 262 -0.52 18.07 -1.73
CA ALA A 262 -1.81 18.00 -2.41
C ALA A 262 -2.85 18.93 -1.76
N THR A 263 -2.96 18.93 -0.44
CA THR A 263 -3.84 19.83 0.33
C THR A 263 -3.55 21.30 0.05
N ARG A 264 -2.28 21.70 0.05
CA ARG A 264 -1.87 23.07 -0.30
C ARG A 264 -2.26 23.44 -1.72
N ARG A 265 -2.09 22.52 -2.69
CA ARG A 265 -2.47 22.72 -4.09
C ARG A 265 -3.98 22.87 -4.26
N VAL A 266 -4.79 22.04 -3.56
CA VAL A 266 -6.26 22.18 -3.55
C VAL A 266 -6.66 23.56 -3.06
N ARG A 267 -6.09 24.05 -1.94
CA ARG A 267 -6.38 25.39 -1.44
C ARG A 267 -6.02 26.51 -2.42
N ALA A 268 -4.87 26.37 -3.09
CA ALA A 268 -4.44 27.34 -4.10
C ALA A 268 -5.38 27.34 -5.31
N LEU A 269 -5.78 26.17 -5.81
CA LEU A 269 -6.73 26.04 -6.90
C LEU A 269 -8.07 26.68 -6.55
N LEU A 270 -8.66 26.36 -5.39
CA LEU A 270 -9.92 26.96 -4.92
C LEU A 270 -9.83 28.48 -4.80
N ARG A 271 -8.67 29.01 -4.40
CA ARG A 271 -8.45 30.48 -4.30
C ARG A 271 -8.38 31.13 -5.68
N CYS A 272 -7.58 30.56 -6.59
CA CYS A 272 -7.37 31.12 -7.92
C CYS A 272 -8.63 31.01 -8.79
N SER A 273 -9.38 29.94 -8.63
CA SER A 273 -10.59 29.65 -9.42
C SER A 273 -11.90 30.11 -8.75
N ARG A 274 -11.83 30.98 -7.76
CA ARG A 274 -13.01 31.40 -6.96
C ARG A 274 -14.23 31.88 -7.78
N ARG A 275 -14.01 32.42 -8.98
CA ARG A 275 -15.05 32.90 -9.88
C ARG A 275 -15.89 31.81 -10.54
N PHE A 276 -15.41 30.55 -10.51
CA PHE A 276 -16.04 29.38 -11.12
C PHE A 276 -16.90 28.57 -10.14
N TRP A 277 -16.97 29.00 -8.87
CA TRP A 277 -17.62 28.25 -7.80
C TRP A 277 -18.64 29.13 -7.09
N ASP A 278 -19.66 28.48 -6.53
CA ASP A 278 -20.50 29.15 -5.53
C ASP A 278 -19.62 29.69 -4.39
N VAL A 279 -19.94 30.92 -3.93
CA VAL A 279 -19.10 31.66 -2.98
C VAL A 279 -19.04 30.95 -1.62
N GLU A 280 -20.20 30.52 -1.11
CA GLU A 280 -20.29 29.88 0.21
C GLU A 280 -19.64 28.52 0.21
N TRP A 281 -19.88 27.71 -0.83
CA TRP A 281 -19.24 26.43 -1.03
C TRP A 281 -17.71 26.56 -1.10
N ASN A 282 -17.20 27.49 -1.90
CA ASN A 282 -15.76 27.72 -2.04
C ASN A 282 -15.12 28.11 -0.71
N GLN A 283 -15.75 29.04 0.03
CA GLN A 283 -15.26 29.46 1.34
C GLN A 283 -15.26 28.30 2.34
N LYS A 284 -16.32 27.49 2.36
CA LYS A 284 -16.40 26.29 3.21
C LYS A 284 -15.30 25.31 2.87
N MET A 285 -15.13 24.93 1.61
CA MET A 285 -14.09 23.99 1.19
C MET A 285 -12.68 24.50 1.53
N ARG A 286 -12.42 25.79 1.36
CA ARG A 286 -11.12 26.38 1.73
C ARG A 286 -10.85 26.34 3.23
N ARG A 287 -11.88 26.48 4.07
CA ARG A 287 -11.74 26.31 5.53
C ARG A 287 -11.45 24.86 5.90
N GLU A 288 -12.24 23.91 5.38
CA GLU A 288 -12.06 22.46 5.63
C GLU A 288 -10.67 21.97 5.21
N VAL A 289 -10.29 22.25 3.97
CA VAL A 289 -8.96 21.89 3.46
C VAL A 289 -7.85 22.64 4.20
N GLY A 290 -8.13 23.86 4.66
CA GLY A 290 -7.23 24.64 5.51
C GLY A 290 -7.00 23.98 6.85
N TRP A 291 -8.04 23.48 7.49
CA TRP A 291 -7.99 22.76 8.74
C TRP A 291 -7.14 21.48 8.60
N ILE A 292 -7.41 20.64 7.59
CA ILE A 292 -6.59 19.46 7.28
C ILE A 292 -5.11 19.87 7.12
N GLY A 293 -4.84 20.93 6.32
CA GLY A 293 -3.48 21.37 6.06
C GLY A 293 -2.74 21.86 7.29
N SER A 294 -3.43 22.44 8.28
CA SER A 294 -2.82 22.87 9.53
C SER A 294 -2.39 21.69 10.39
N HIS A 295 -3.27 20.68 10.56
CA HIS A 295 -2.94 19.47 11.33
C HIS A 295 -1.82 18.65 10.68
N LEU A 296 -1.89 18.45 9.35
CA LEU A 296 -0.78 17.81 8.63
C LEU A 296 0.53 18.61 8.74
N GLY A 297 0.44 19.94 8.85
CA GLY A 297 1.57 20.83 9.02
C GLY A 297 2.29 20.59 10.34
N GLU A 298 1.54 20.56 11.41
CA GLU A 298 2.07 20.36 12.76
C GLU A 298 2.83 19.04 12.89
N VAL A 299 2.26 17.93 12.39
CA VAL A 299 2.94 16.62 12.38
C VAL A 299 4.20 16.65 11.52
N ARG A 300 4.14 17.29 10.33
CA ARG A 300 5.31 17.36 9.44
C ARG A 300 6.45 18.21 10.02
N ASP A 301 6.12 19.25 10.73
CA ASP A 301 7.14 20.10 11.36
C ASP A 301 7.93 19.29 12.41
N TRP A 302 7.26 18.38 13.15
CA TRP A 302 7.92 17.41 14.02
C TRP A 302 8.76 16.39 13.25
N ASP A 303 8.25 15.86 12.11
CA ASP A 303 9.01 14.92 11.27
C ASP A 303 10.32 15.54 10.78
N VAL A 304 10.25 16.78 10.26
CA VAL A 304 11.43 17.49 9.76
C VAL A 304 12.43 17.78 10.89
N LEU A 305 11.94 18.20 12.06
CA LEU A 305 12.80 18.45 13.22
C LEU A 305 13.54 17.18 13.66
N LEU A 306 12.82 16.06 13.79
CA LEU A 306 13.40 14.78 14.20
C LEU A 306 14.40 14.25 13.17
N GLU A 307 14.11 14.40 11.87
CA GLU A 307 15.00 14.01 10.77
C GLU A 307 16.30 14.83 10.81
N SER A 308 16.20 16.16 10.97
CA SER A 308 17.36 17.05 11.07
C SER A 308 18.22 16.74 12.31
N LEU A 309 17.59 16.59 13.46
CA LEU A 309 18.30 16.25 14.71
C LEU A 309 18.94 14.85 14.63
N GLY A 310 18.27 13.88 14.01
CA GLY A 310 18.82 12.52 13.82
C GLY A 310 20.07 12.51 12.93
N GLN A 311 20.15 13.38 11.92
CA GLN A 311 21.34 13.53 11.09
C GLN A 311 22.51 14.13 11.89
N GLU A 312 22.26 15.14 12.71
CA GLU A 312 23.28 15.78 13.55
C GLU A 312 23.79 14.84 14.65
N SER A 313 22.95 13.93 15.16
CA SER A 313 23.34 12.99 16.23
C SER A 313 24.42 12.00 15.81
N SER A 314 24.52 11.66 14.53
CA SER A 314 25.51 10.72 14.00
C SER A 314 26.95 11.21 14.14
N ASP A 315 27.15 12.50 14.28
CA ASP A 315 28.47 13.14 14.32
C ASP A 315 28.92 13.50 15.76
N LEU A 316 28.07 13.21 16.78
CA LEU A 316 28.36 13.54 18.16
C LEU A 316 29.26 12.52 18.87
N PRO A 317 30.17 12.98 19.80
CA PRO A 317 30.92 12.11 20.68
C PRO A 317 30.01 11.25 21.55
N SER A 318 30.43 10.03 21.91
CA SER A 318 29.61 9.03 22.61
C SER A 318 29.01 9.45 23.96
N GLN A 319 29.59 10.43 24.63
CA GLN A 319 29.05 11.00 25.88
C GLN A 319 27.87 11.96 25.61
N GLU A 320 28.01 12.81 24.61
CA GLU A 320 26.97 13.76 24.18
C GLU A 320 25.83 13.05 23.47
N GLY A 321 26.10 11.98 22.73
CA GLY A 321 25.11 11.15 22.05
C GLY A 321 24.04 10.61 22.99
N ARG A 322 24.37 10.14 24.20
CA ARG A 322 23.38 9.64 25.18
C ARG A 322 22.43 10.73 25.70
N ALA A 323 22.91 11.94 25.89
CA ALA A 323 22.08 13.06 26.28
C ALA A 323 21.17 13.50 25.13
N PHE A 324 21.69 13.46 23.92
CA PHE A 324 20.94 13.78 22.69
C PHE A 324 19.85 12.75 22.41
N ASP A 325 20.12 11.46 22.61
CA ASP A 325 19.11 10.39 22.47
C ASP A 325 17.93 10.59 23.43
N ALA A 326 18.17 11.06 24.65
CA ALA A 326 17.10 11.39 25.60
C ALA A 326 16.22 12.55 25.10
N ILE A 327 16.81 13.55 24.46
CA ILE A 327 16.08 14.67 23.83
C ILE A 327 15.26 14.16 22.63
N LEU A 328 15.86 13.34 21.76
CA LEU A 328 15.17 12.75 20.62
C LEU A 328 13.96 11.91 21.06
N ASN A 329 14.12 11.08 22.09
CA ASN A 329 13.02 10.29 22.64
C ASN A 329 11.88 11.19 23.15
N THR A 330 12.17 12.25 23.86
CA THR A 330 11.17 13.23 24.34
C THR A 330 10.43 13.88 23.16
N PHE A 331 11.12 14.19 22.07
CA PHE A 331 10.50 14.78 20.88
C PHE A 331 9.68 13.76 20.08
N GLN A 332 10.11 12.48 20.05
CA GLN A 332 9.32 11.40 19.47
C GLN A 332 8.02 11.18 20.23
N GLU A 333 8.03 11.24 21.56
CA GLU A 333 6.82 11.17 22.39
C GLU A 333 5.86 12.35 22.10
N LYS A 334 6.38 13.57 22.04
CA LYS A 334 5.56 14.75 21.66
C LYS A 334 4.95 14.62 20.26
N ARG A 335 5.75 14.15 19.30
CA ARG A 335 5.26 13.86 17.94
C ARG A 335 4.14 12.83 17.96
N ALA A 336 4.24 11.77 18.76
CA ALA A 336 3.23 10.74 18.88
C ALA A 336 1.90 11.31 19.41
N VAL A 337 1.95 12.23 20.38
CA VAL A 337 0.75 12.92 20.90
C VAL A 337 0.08 13.79 19.83
N VAL A 338 0.86 14.55 19.05
CA VAL A 338 0.33 15.42 18.00
C VAL A 338 -0.27 14.61 16.84
N ARG A 339 0.21 13.38 16.67
CA ARG A 339 -0.25 12.48 15.61
C ARG A 339 -1.52 11.71 15.96
N ALA A 340 -1.79 11.46 17.24
CA ALA A 340 -2.98 10.75 17.73
C ALA A 340 -4.26 11.57 17.54
#